data_0313d8d2ad56a40733f865f1cba605df
#
_entry.id   0313d8d2ad56a40733f865f1cba605df
#
_cell.length_a   1.000
_cell.length_b   1.000
_cell.length_c   1.000
_cell.angle_alpha   90.00
_cell.angle_beta   90.00
_cell.angle_gamma   90.00
#
_symmetry.space_group_name_H-M   'P 1'
#
loop_
_entity.id
_entity.type
_entity.pdbx_description
1 polymer ?
#
loop_
_entity_poly.entity_id
_entity_poly.type
_entity_poly.pdbx_seq_one_letter_code
_entity_poly.pdbx_strand_id
1 'polypeptide(L)'
;SGVMPEDRVVEIGPGLGALTRPLLAQVNEVWAIELDCDLLPQLMERTRGVGVLHVEQVDALRVDFGEVARRLGGELRIVANLPYNISSPLLLHLLKYRASIAEMTLMFQSEVAERIAASPGSKAYGTLSVLCGLWLEARIVMTVPPTAFRPPPKVNSAVLRLVRRPAPLAPVNDPDHFVQVVHGAFGQRRKVLSNALKVMHPAPREWLQHAGIDPERRGETLTIGEFAHLANCFQP
;
A
#
# COMPACT_ATOMS: atom_id res chain seq x y z
N SER A 1 10.66 5.05 11.48
CA SER A 1 10.90 4.12 10.36
C SER A 1 11.93 3.03 10.70
N GLY A 2 12.83 3.26 11.67
CA GLY A 2 13.90 2.31 12.01
C GLY A 2 14.88 2.07 10.85
N VAL A 3 15.13 3.12 10.06
CA VAL A 3 16.09 3.08 8.95
C VAL A 3 17.53 3.00 9.47
N MET A 4 18.38 2.30 8.74
CA MET A 4 19.80 2.13 9.02
C MET A 4 20.63 2.89 7.97
N PRO A 5 21.91 3.26 8.26
CA PRO A 5 22.71 4.05 7.35
C PRO A 5 22.85 3.50 5.93
N GLU A 6 22.85 2.17 5.78
CA GLU A 6 22.97 1.46 4.50
C GLU A 6 21.66 1.22 3.77
N ASP A 7 20.52 1.59 4.37
CA ASP A 7 19.21 1.41 3.74
C ASP A 7 19.05 2.32 2.51
N ARG A 8 18.39 1.78 1.50
CA ARG A 8 18.04 2.48 0.26
C ARG A 8 16.69 3.13 0.44
N VAL A 9 16.72 4.35 0.98
CA VAL A 9 15.51 5.08 1.33
C VAL A 9 15.00 5.88 0.15
N VAL A 10 13.74 5.65 -0.21
CA VAL A 10 13.00 6.46 -1.18
C VAL A 10 11.90 7.21 -0.44
N GLU A 11 11.95 8.53 -0.48
CA GLU A 11 10.91 9.43 0.04
C GLU A 11 9.98 9.86 -1.09
N ILE A 12 8.67 9.67 -0.92
CA ILE A 12 7.67 10.13 -1.89
C ILE A 12 6.97 11.36 -1.32
N GLY A 13 7.03 12.47 -2.08
CA GLY A 13 6.46 13.74 -1.69
C GLY A 13 7.21 14.41 -0.52
N PRO A 14 8.50 14.71 -0.67
CA PRO A 14 9.30 15.35 0.39
C PRO A 14 8.77 16.74 0.77
N GLY A 15 8.07 17.41 -0.15
CA GLY A 15 7.58 18.78 0.04
C GLY A 15 8.69 19.73 0.42
N LEU A 16 8.58 20.39 1.58
CA LEU A 16 9.58 21.31 2.09
C LEU A 16 10.66 20.64 2.96
N GLY A 17 10.77 19.30 2.94
CA GLY A 17 11.86 18.57 3.59
C GLY A 17 11.66 18.28 5.08
N ALA A 18 10.42 18.33 5.58
CA ALA A 18 10.13 18.08 7.00
C ALA A 18 10.54 16.66 7.44
N LEU A 19 10.37 15.68 6.56
CA LEU A 19 10.76 14.29 6.80
C LEU A 19 12.13 13.98 6.19
N THR A 20 12.49 14.63 5.08
CA THR A 20 13.78 14.46 4.38
C THR A 20 14.97 14.74 5.31
N ARG A 21 14.94 15.83 6.07
CA ARG A 21 16.05 16.20 6.98
C ARG A 21 16.33 15.14 8.05
N PRO A 22 15.34 14.68 8.83
CA PRO A 22 15.55 13.58 9.79
C PRO A 22 16.01 12.27 9.12
N LEU A 23 15.58 11.99 7.90
CA LEU A 23 16.05 10.81 7.16
C LEU A 23 17.52 10.95 6.79
N LEU A 24 17.93 12.08 6.18
CA LEU A 24 19.32 12.35 5.83
C LEU A 24 20.28 12.34 7.03
N ALA A 25 19.79 12.58 8.23
CA ALA A 25 20.58 12.47 9.45
C ALA A 25 20.81 11.02 9.91
N GLN A 26 20.11 10.06 9.34
CA GLN A 26 20.13 8.65 9.76
C GLN A 26 20.68 7.71 8.67
N VAL A 27 20.55 8.09 7.40
CA VAL A 27 21.00 7.27 6.25
C VAL A 27 22.04 7.99 5.41
N ASN A 28 22.83 7.24 4.65
CA ASN A 28 23.90 7.81 3.81
C ASN A 28 23.34 8.70 2.70
N GLU A 29 22.20 8.28 2.11
CA GLU A 29 21.55 9.02 1.03
C GLU A 29 20.04 8.79 1.03
N VAL A 30 19.29 9.78 0.54
CA VAL A 30 17.83 9.70 0.31
C VAL A 30 17.54 9.97 -1.15
N TRP A 31 16.73 9.12 -1.76
CA TRP A 31 16.15 9.33 -3.08
C TRP A 31 14.74 9.90 -2.93
N ALA A 32 14.51 11.12 -3.35
CA ALA A 32 13.24 11.83 -3.23
C ALA A 32 12.51 11.92 -4.57
N ILE A 33 11.23 11.61 -4.58
CA ILE A 33 10.33 11.72 -5.74
C ILE A 33 9.33 12.83 -5.45
N GLU A 34 9.37 13.91 -6.24
CA GLU A 34 8.49 15.08 -6.09
C GLU A 34 7.87 15.45 -7.45
N LEU A 35 6.58 15.71 -7.45
CA LEU A 35 5.87 16.14 -8.65
C LEU A 35 5.96 17.66 -8.84
N ASP A 36 5.90 18.40 -7.73
CA ASP A 36 5.86 19.87 -7.73
C ASP A 36 7.26 20.47 -7.85
N CYS A 37 7.59 20.97 -9.05
CA CYS A 37 8.88 21.61 -9.31
C CYS A 37 9.12 22.88 -8.47
N ASP A 38 8.07 23.58 -8.04
CA ASP A 38 8.18 24.84 -7.30
C ASP A 38 8.69 24.62 -5.87
N LEU A 39 8.57 23.39 -5.36
CA LEU A 39 9.08 23.02 -4.03
C LEU A 39 10.58 22.66 -4.04
N LEU A 40 11.13 22.25 -5.19
CA LEU A 40 12.50 21.75 -5.28
C LEU A 40 13.58 22.73 -4.82
N PRO A 41 13.55 24.04 -5.19
CA PRO A 41 14.56 24.99 -4.71
C PRO A 41 14.56 25.12 -3.18
N GLN A 42 13.39 25.15 -2.56
CA GLN A 42 13.26 25.26 -1.11
C GLN A 42 13.68 23.96 -0.41
N LEU A 43 13.34 22.80 -0.97
CA LEU A 43 13.79 21.50 -0.47
C LEU A 43 15.31 21.43 -0.45
N MET A 44 15.97 21.72 -1.58
CA MET A 44 17.42 21.69 -1.70
C MET A 44 18.12 22.65 -0.74
N GLU A 45 17.59 23.88 -0.56
CA GLU A 45 18.13 24.83 0.39
C GLU A 45 18.02 24.35 1.84
N ARG A 46 16.86 23.79 2.23
CA ARG A 46 16.60 23.31 3.59
C ARG A 46 17.38 22.05 3.95
N THR A 47 17.80 21.25 2.97
CA THR A 47 18.55 20.01 3.17
C THR A 47 20.04 20.17 2.96
N ARG A 48 20.49 21.37 2.55
CA ARG A 48 21.90 21.66 2.29
C ARG A 48 22.79 21.33 3.51
N GLY A 49 23.82 20.52 3.26
CA GLY A 49 24.82 20.14 4.26
C GLY A 49 24.35 19.12 5.31
N VAL A 50 23.13 18.54 5.14
CA VAL A 50 22.62 17.52 6.08
C VAL A 50 23.01 16.11 5.65
N GLY A 51 23.08 15.84 4.33
CA GLY A 51 23.40 14.54 3.76
C GLY A 51 23.30 14.58 2.23
N VAL A 52 23.31 13.41 1.59
CA VAL A 52 23.18 13.28 0.14
C VAL A 52 21.71 13.10 -0.23
N LEU A 53 21.16 14.07 -0.96
CA LEU A 53 19.79 14.03 -1.47
C LEU A 53 19.79 13.98 -2.99
N HIS A 54 19.19 12.93 -3.54
CA HIS A 54 18.84 12.83 -4.96
C HIS A 54 17.39 13.16 -5.15
N VAL A 55 17.05 14.06 -6.08
CA VAL A 55 15.66 14.44 -6.33
C VAL A 55 15.31 14.12 -7.78
N GLU A 56 14.22 13.41 -7.96
CA GLU A 56 13.64 13.11 -9.27
C GLU A 56 12.26 13.75 -9.37
N GLN A 57 12.11 14.66 -10.36
CA GLN A 57 10.84 15.33 -10.61
C GLN A 57 9.95 14.44 -11.49
N VAL A 58 9.08 13.67 -10.87
CA VAL A 58 8.20 12.73 -11.57
C VAL A 58 6.94 12.42 -10.74
N ASP A 59 5.86 12.02 -11.43
CA ASP A 59 4.68 11.48 -10.79
C ASP A 59 5.00 10.08 -10.21
N ALA A 60 4.88 9.91 -8.90
CA ALA A 60 5.15 8.65 -8.20
C ALA A 60 4.29 7.47 -8.71
N LEU A 61 3.10 7.74 -9.28
CA LEU A 61 2.25 6.72 -9.91
C LEU A 61 2.80 6.19 -11.24
N ARG A 62 3.83 6.84 -11.80
CA ARG A 62 4.49 6.44 -13.07
C ARG A 62 5.89 5.87 -12.86
N VAL A 63 6.39 5.89 -11.64
CA VAL A 63 7.73 5.39 -11.31
C VAL A 63 7.76 3.87 -11.35
N ASP A 64 8.74 3.30 -12.04
CA ASP A 64 9.10 1.88 -11.92
C ASP A 64 10.04 1.69 -10.71
N PHE A 65 9.46 1.31 -9.57
CA PHE A 65 10.23 1.07 -8.35
C PHE A 65 11.15 -0.15 -8.43
N GLY A 66 10.93 -1.05 -9.38
CA GLY A 66 11.87 -2.13 -9.69
C GLY A 66 13.15 -1.61 -10.34
N GLU A 67 13.02 -0.65 -11.27
CA GLU A 67 14.17 0.05 -11.87
C GLU A 67 14.94 0.87 -10.82
N VAL A 68 14.20 1.60 -9.95
CA VAL A 68 14.81 2.36 -8.84
C VAL A 68 15.62 1.42 -7.94
N ALA A 69 15.06 0.27 -7.56
CA ALA A 69 15.75 -0.72 -6.72
C ALA A 69 17.02 -1.27 -7.39
N ARG A 70 16.96 -1.56 -8.69
CA ARG A 70 18.15 -2.00 -9.47
C ARG A 70 19.23 -0.92 -9.51
N ARG A 71 18.85 0.34 -9.73
CA ARG A 71 19.75 1.50 -9.78
C ARG A 71 20.41 1.77 -8.43
N LEU A 72 19.68 1.62 -7.32
CA LEU A 72 20.19 1.77 -5.96
C LEU A 72 20.88 0.50 -5.41
N GLY A 73 20.87 -0.59 -6.17
CA GLY A 73 21.58 -1.82 -5.85
C GLY A 73 20.98 -2.63 -4.70
N GLY A 74 19.65 -2.63 -4.53
CA GLY A 74 18.99 -3.47 -3.52
C GLY A 74 17.55 -3.08 -3.23
N GLU A 75 16.98 -3.74 -2.22
CA GLU A 75 15.58 -3.52 -1.82
C GLU A 75 15.38 -2.14 -1.21
N LEU A 76 14.23 -1.55 -1.53
CA LEU A 76 13.88 -0.20 -1.11
C LEU A 76 13.16 -0.19 0.24
N ARG A 77 13.39 0.88 1.00
CA ARG A 77 12.52 1.33 2.09
C ARG A 77 11.81 2.60 1.66
N ILE A 78 10.48 2.53 1.54
CA ILE A 78 9.67 3.67 1.13
C ILE A 78 9.19 4.42 2.37
N VAL A 79 9.40 5.72 2.38
CA VAL A 79 8.89 6.61 3.43
C VAL A 79 8.08 7.72 2.78
N ALA A 80 6.87 7.98 3.25
CA ALA A 80 6.05 9.03 2.67
C ALA A 80 5.01 9.61 3.62
N ASN A 81 4.84 10.92 3.53
CA ASN A 81 3.67 11.63 4.01
C ASN A 81 2.77 11.92 2.80
N LEU A 82 1.87 10.99 2.49
CA LEU A 82 1.13 10.98 1.23
C LEU A 82 -0.01 12.01 1.19
N PRO A 83 -0.18 12.73 0.06
CA PRO A 83 -1.44 13.42 -0.20
C PRO A 83 -2.60 12.42 -0.20
N TYR A 84 -3.68 12.73 0.54
CA TYR A 84 -4.77 11.76 0.78
C TYR A 84 -5.48 11.29 -0.48
N ASN A 85 -5.57 12.14 -1.50
CA ASN A 85 -6.23 11.84 -2.78
C ASN A 85 -5.52 10.74 -3.60
N ILE A 86 -4.20 10.58 -3.44
CA ILE A 86 -3.42 9.58 -4.19
C ILE A 86 -2.95 8.41 -3.31
N SER A 87 -3.18 8.45 -2.00
CA SER A 87 -2.60 7.49 -1.04
C SER A 87 -2.97 6.03 -1.35
N SER A 88 -4.24 5.73 -1.62
CA SER A 88 -4.67 4.36 -1.96
C SER A 88 -4.20 3.91 -3.35
N PRO A 89 -4.34 4.70 -4.43
CA PRO A 89 -3.75 4.37 -5.73
C PRO A 89 -2.23 4.12 -5.66
N LEU A 90 -1.50 4.96 -4.90
CA LEU A 90 -0.06 4.81 -4.76
C LEU A 90 0.32 3.54 -3.99
N LEU A 91 -0.40 3.21 -2.93
CA LEU A 91 -0.18 1.94 -2.21
C LEU A 91 -0.36 0.74 -3.14
N LEU A 92 -1.42 0.72 -3.95
CA LEU A 92 -1.66 -0.34 -4.93
C LEU A 92 -0.58 -0.37 -6.03
N HIS A 93 -0.06 0.79 -6.43
CA HIS A 93 1.06 0.89 -7.35
C HIS A 93 2.35 0.31 -6.73
N LEU A 94 2.69 0.70 -5.50
CA LEU A 94 3.84 0.16 -4.77
C LEU A 94 3.74 -1.36 -4.56
N LEU A 95 2.53 -1.88 -4.35
CA LEU A 95 2.29 -3.31 -4.18
C LEU A 95 2.66 -4.13 -5.44
N LYS A 96 2.60 -3.55 -6.64
CA LYS A 96 3.08 -4.20 -7.87
C LYS A 96 4.59 -4.46 -7.83
N TYR A 97 5.34 -3.57 -7.17
CA TYR A 97 6.79 -3.63 -7.02
C TYR A 97 7.24 -4.22 -5.67
N ARG A 98 6.35 -4.94 -4.97
CA ARG A 98 6.62 -5.53 -3.65
C ARG A 98 7.89 -6.38 -3.57
N ALA A 99 8.27 -7.02 -4.68
CA ALA A 99 9.51 -7.81 -4.74
C ALA A 99 10.79 -6.95 -4.56
N SER A 100 10.69 -5.68 -4.90
CA SER A 100 11.78 -4.69 -4.81
C SER A 100 11.69 -3.80 -3.57
N ILE A 101 10.65 -3.96 -2.76
CA ILE A 101 10.38 -3.13 -1.57
C ILE A 101 10.36 -4.01 -0.33
N ALA A 102 11.28 -3.77 0.60
CA ALA A 102 11.35 -4.52 1.86
C ALA A 102 10.31 -4.02 2.88
N GLU A 103 10.17 -2.70 2.98
CA GLU A 103 9.32 -2.05 3.97
C GLU A 103 8.81 -0.70 3.46
N MET A 104 7.61 -0.33 3.91
CA MET A 104 7.05 1.00 3.67
C MET A 104 6.56 1.61 5.00
N THR A 105 6.90 2.86 5.25
CA THR A 105 6.36 3.68 6.34
C THR A 105 5.57 4.82 5.73
N LEU A 106 4.26 4.69 5.71
CA LEU A 106 3.37 5.57 4.96
C LEU A 106 2.33 6.21 5.89
N MET A 107 2.04 7.50 5.70
CA MET A 107 0.97 8.18 6.41
C MET A 107 -0.29 8.24 5.55
N PHE A 108 -1.42 7.88 6.18
CA PHE A 108 -2.77 7.88 5.58
C PHE A 108 -3.75 8.63 6.48
N GLN A 109 -4.94 8.94 5.98
CA GLN A 109 -6.09 9.21 6.84
C GLN A 109 -6.35 7.99 7.73
N SER A 110 -6.72 8.20 9.00
CA SER A 110 -6.94 7.11 9.97
C SER A 110 -7.90 6.04 9.45
N GLU A 111 -8.99 6.44 8.79
CA GLU A 111 -9.96 5.50 8.21
C GLU A 111 -9.32 4.59 7.13
N VAL A 112 -8.43 5.13 6.30
CA VAL A 112 -7.73 4.34 5.26
C VAL A 112 -6.73 3.39 5.91
N ALA A 113 -5.99 3.86 6.91
CA ALA A 113 -5.06 3.04 7.67
C ALA A 113 -5.78 1.86 8.38
N GLU A 114 -6.92 2.13 9.00
CA GLU A 114 -7.76 1.10 9.63
C GLU A 114 -8.27 0.08 8.62
N ARG A 115 -8.65 0.51 7.40
CA ARG A 115 -9.06 -0.41 6.32
C ARG A 115 -7.90 -1.30 5.87
N ILE A 116 -6.68 -0.76 5.75
CA ILE A 116 -5.51 -1.54 5.34
C ILE A 116 -5.17 -2.61 6.39
N ALA A 117 -5.24 -2.25 7.68
CA ALA A 117 -4.89 -3.12 8.80
C ALA A 117 -6.06 -3.97 9.33
N ALA A 118 -7.24 -3.91 8.70
CA ALA A 118 -8.46 -4.57 9.18
C ALA A 118 -8.40 -6.09 9.04
N SER A 119 -9.03 -6.76 10.01
CA SER A 119 -9.21 -8.22 10.02
C SER A 119 -10.56 -8.64 9.42
N PRO A 120 -10.69 -9.88 8.89
CA PRO A 120 -11.94 -10.43 8.38
C PRO A 120 -13.10 -10.28 9.38
N GLY A 121 -14.29 -9.97 8.87
CA GLY A 121 -15.50 -9.78 9.68
C GLY A 121 -15.62 -8.40 10.33
N SER A 122 -14.58 -7.56 10.30
CA SER A 122 -14.69 -6.19 10.81
C SER A 122 -15.35 -5.25 9.79
N LYS A 123 -15.95 -4.14 10.29
CA LYS A 123 -16.60 -3.13 9.43
C LYS A 123 -15.63 -2.47 8.44
N ALA A 124 -14.36 -2.35 8.81
CA ALA A 124 -13.32 -1.73 8.00
C ALA A 124 -12.73 -2.67 6.93
N TYR A 125 -12.92 -3.99 7.07
CA TYR A 125 -12.36 -4.98 6.17
C TYR A 125 -12.88 -4.83 4.74
N GLY A 126 -11.98 -4.89 3.77
CA GLY A 126 -12.31 -4.68 2.37
C GLY A 126 -11.15 -4.97 1.41
N THR A 127 -11.26 -4.47 0.19
CA THR A 127 -10.27 -4.69 -0.88
C THR A 127 -8.83 -4.41 -0.43
N LEU A 128 -8.57 -3.26 0.19
CA LEU A 128 -7.21 -2.91 0.65
C LEU A 128 -6.69 -3.87 1.71
N SER A 129 -7.54 -4.33 2.64
CA SER A 129 -7.17 -5.30 3.67
C SER A 129 -6.67 -6.60 3.04
N VAL A 130 -7.41 -7.11 2.05
CA VAL A 130 -7.11 -8.39 1.38
C VAL A 130 -5.87 -8.27 0.49
N LEU A 131 -5.83 -7.25 -0.38
CA LEU A 131 -4.73 -7.07 -1.32
C LEU A 131 -3.39 -6.80 -0.61
N CYS A 132 -3.40 -5.94 0.42
CA CYS A 132 -2.20 -5.67 1.19
C CYS A 132 -1.84 -6.86 2.08
N GLY A 133 -2.80 -7.42 2.82
CA GLY A 133 -2.56 -8.47 3.80
C GLY A 133 -2.04 -9.78 3.22
N LEU A 134 -2.28 -10.06 1.92
CA LEU A 134 -1.71 -11.21 1.23
C LEU A 134 -0.18 -11.14 1.20
N TRP A 135 0.39 -9.96 0.94
CA TRP A 135 1.83 -9.77 0.69
C TRP A 135 2.56 -9.03 1.80
N LEU A 136 1.83 -8.27 2.63
CA LEU A 136 2.39 -7.36 3.62
C LEU A 136 1.84 -7.67 5.02
N GLU A 137 2.67 -7.42 6.02
CA GLU A 137 2.23 -7.25 7.39
C GLU A 137 2.02 -5.76 7.66
N ALA A 138 0.78 -5.37 7.94
CA ALA A 138 0.39 -3.99 8.17
C ALA A 138 0.18 -3.71 9.65
N ARG A 139 0.82 -2.66 10.19
CA ARG A 139 0.67 -2.21 11.57
C ARG A 139 0.52 -0.71 11.64
N ILE A 140 -0.52 -0.22 12.33
CA ILE A 140 -0.62 1.19 12.72
C ILE A 140 0.39 1.41 13.86
N VAL A 141 1.36 2.32 13.63
CA VAL A 141 2.43 2.59 14.60
C VAL A 141 2.25 3.90 15.33
N MET A 142 1.47 4.83 14.76
CA MET A 142 1.20 6.13 15.38
C MET A 142 -0.05 6.75 14.80
N THR A 143 -0.81 7.47 15.64
CA THR A 143 -1.89 8.36 15.22
C THR A 143 -1.41 9.80 15.29
N VAL A 144 -1.70 10.62 14.28
CA VAL A 144 -1.28 12.02 14.18
C VAL A 144 -2.51 12.91 14.13
N PRO A 145 -2.70 13.82 15.11
CA PRO A 145 -3.86 14.71 15.13
C PRO A 145 -3.74 15.80 14.06
N PRO A 146 -4.86 16.41 13.64
CA PRO A 146 -4.88 17.49 12.66
C PRO A 146 -3.99 18.69 13.01
N THR A 147 -3.82 18.95 14.29
CA THR A 147 -3.00 20.07 14.82
C THR A 147 -1.51 19.96 14.50
N ALA A 148 -1.05 18.77 14.10
CA ALA A 148 0.34 18.54 13.67
C ALA A 148 0.64 19.06 12.25
N PHE A 149 -0.38 19.53 11.51
CA PHE A 149 -0.25 19.94 10.10
C PHE A 149 -0.57 21.42 9.90
N ARG A 150 0.00 21.99 8.84
CA ARG A 150 -0.31 23.37 8.37
C ARG A 150 -0.47 23.37 6.85
N PRO A 151 -1.68 23.63 6.33
CA PRO A 151 -2.96 23.77 7.03
C PRO A 151 -3.42 22.44 7.67
N PRO A 152 -4.21 22.49 8.77
CA PRO A 152 -4.70 21.29 9.41
C PRO A 152 -5.73 20.57 8.54
N PRO A 153 -5.64 19.23 8.38
CA PRO A 153 -6.68 18.45 7.73
C PRO A 153 -7.94 18.34 8.59
N LYS A 154 -9.05 17.88 8.00
CA LYS A 154 -10.32 17.72 8.73
C LYS A 154 -10.40 16.43 9.56
N VAL A 155 -9.45 15.51 9.38
CA VAL A 155 -9.46 14.16 9.97
C VAL A 155 -8.10 13.81 10.56
N ASN A 156 -8.07 12.88 11.50
CA ASN A 156 -6.82 12.31 12.01
C ASN A 156 -6.09 11.56 10.91
N SER A 157 -4.78 11.51 11.02
CA SER A 157 -3.89 10.67 10.23
C SER A 157 -3.36 9.52 11.07
N ALA A 158 -2.88 8.48 10.39
CA ALA A 158 -2.17 7.39 11.03
C ALA A 158 -0.97 6.98 10.18
N VAL A 159 0.13 6.67 10.83
CA VAL A 159 1.33 6.12 10.20
C VAL A 159 1.22 4.61 10.23
N LEU A 160 1.28 4.01 9.05
CA LEU A 160 1.35 2.56 8.85
C LEU A 160 2.78 2.14 8.57
N ARG A 161 3.21 1.09 9.23
CA ARG A 161 4.36 0.28 8.85
C ARG A 161 3.85 -0.95 8.11
N LEU A 162 4.35 -1.16 6.90
CA LEU A 162 3.99 -2.23 5.98
C LEU A 162 5.27 -3.00 5.65
N VAL A 163 5.41 -4.21 6.17
CA VAL A 163 6.60 -5.05 5.96
C VAL A 163 6.25 -6.17 5.00
N ARG A 164 7.10 -6.38 4.00
CA ARG A 164 6.92 -7.49 3.06
C ARG A 164 7.03 -8.83 3.79
N ARG A 165 6.07 -9.72 3.56
CA ARG A 165 6.14 -11.10 4.03
C ARG A 165 7.21 -11.87 3.24
N PRO A 166 7.93 -12.81 3.86
CA PRO A 166 8.86 -13.70 3.15
C PRO A 166 8.17 -14.55 2.08
N ALA A 167 6.91 -14.91 2.31
CA ALA A 167 6.03 -15.59 1.38
C ALA A 167 4.62 -15.00 1.50
N PRO A 168 3.77 -15.08 0.45
CA PRO A 168 2.37 -14.66 0.55
C PRO A 168 1.65 -15.43 1.65
N LEU A 169 0.67 -14.80 2.31
CA LEU A 169 -0.12 -15.41 3.40
C LEU A 169 -0.86 -16.69 2.95
N ALA A 170 -1.16 -16.79 1.67
CA ALA A 170 -1.73 -17.97 1.02
C ALA A 170 -1.20 -18.07 -0.42
N PRO A 171 -1.08 -19.29 -0.98
CA PRO A 171 -0.62 -19.48 -2.34
C PRO A 171 -1.63 -18.90 -3.35
N VAL A 172 -1.14 -18.15 -4.33
CA VAL A 172 -1.94 -17.56 -5.42
C VAL A 172 -1.27 -17.91 -6.74
N ASN A 173 -1.99 -18.62 -7.61
CA ASN A 173 -1.47 -19.08 -8.91
C ASN A 173 -1.39 -17.90 -9.92
N ASP A 174 -2.41 -17.04 -9.92
CA ASP A 174 -2.51 -15.86 -10.77
C ASP A 174 -2.84 -14.62 -9.90
N PRO A 175 -1.84 -13.76 -9.63
CA PRO A 175 -2.03 -12.55 -8.84
C PRO A 175 -3.03 -11.56 -9.45
N ASP A 176 -3.09 -11.44 -10.78
CA ASP A 176 -3.99 -10.49 -11.44
C ASP A 176 -5.44 -10.99 -11.34
N HIS A 177 -5.65 -12.29 -11.53
CA HIS A 177 -6.97 -12.89 -11.32
C HIS A 177 -7.41 -12.78 -9.84
N PHE A 178 -6.51 -13.02 -8.89
CA PHE A 178 -6.81 -12.80 -7.46
C PHE A 178 -7.29 -11.36 -7.18
N VAL A 179 -6.62 -10.36 -7.75
CA VAL A 179 -7.03 -8.95 -7.63
C VAL A 179 -8.45 -8.74 -8.18
N GLN A 180 -8.77 -9.34 -9.34
CA GLN A 180 -10.10 -9.25 -9.94
C GLN A 180 -11.17 -9.90 -9.05
N VAL A 181 -10.92 -11.08 -8.49
CA VAL A 181 -11.83 -11.77 -7.57
C VAL A 181 -12.12 -10.93 -6.34
N VAL A 182 -11.09 -10.34 -5.74
CA VAL A 182 -11.23 -9.45 -4.59
C VAL A 182 -12.08 -8.22 -4.95
N HIS A 183 -11.80 -7.58 -6.08
CA HIS A 183 -12.59 -6.43 -6.55
C HIS A 183 -14.05 -6.83 -6.84
N GLY A 184 -14.30 -7.98 -7.47
CA GLY A 184 -15.64 -8.49 -7.73
C GLY A 184 -16.44 -8.71 -6.45
N ALA A 185 -15.82 -9.35 -5.45
CA ALA A 185 -16.48 -9.66 -4.17
C ALA A 185 -16.84 -8.40 -3.36
N PHE A 186 -16.02 -7.35 -3.42
CA PHE A 186 -16.27 -6.09 -2.71
C PHE A 186 -16.99 -5.02 -3.54
N GLY A 187 -17.12 -5.22 -4.86
CA GLY A 187 -17.77 -4.26 -5.76
C GLY A 187 -19.23 -3.99 -5.42
N GLN A 188 -19.91 -4.97 -4.81
CA GLN A 188 -21.28 -4.87 -4.34
C GLN A 188 -21.39 -5.26 -2.85
N ARG A 189 -20.82 -4.45 -1.96
CA ARG A 189 -20.61 -4.74 -0.54
C ARG A 189 -21.84 -5.28 0.21
N ARG A 190 -23.07 -4.88 -0.16
CA ARG A 190 -24.31 -5.32 0.47
C ARG A 190 -24.85 -6.64 -0.09
N LYS A 191 -24.28 -7.19 -1.14
CA LYS A 191 -24.71 -8.43 -1.77
C LYS A 191 -23.92 -9.63 -1.24
N VAL A 192 -24.55 -10.79 -1.29
CA VAL A 192 -23.87 -12.08 -1.08
C VAL A 192 -22.94 -12.39 -2.24
N LEU A 193 -21.94 -13.25 -2.02
CA LEU A 193 -20.91 -13.56 -2.99
C LEU A 193 -21.44 -14.09 -4.31
N SER A 194 -22.46 -14.98 -4.25
CA SER A 194 -23.11 -15.50 -5.45
C SER A 194 -23.72 -14.42 -6.36
N ASN A 195 -24.08 -13.27 -5.81
CA ASN A 195 -24.56 -12.13 -6.57
C ASN A 195 -23.44 -11.15 -6.97
N ALA A 196 -22.46 -10.92 -6.08
CA ALA A 196 -21.36 -10.01 -6.34
C ALA A 196 -20.46 -10.52 -7.49
N LEU A 197 -20.24 -11.83 -7.57
CA LEU A 197 -19.35 -12.46 -8.54
C LEU A 197 -20.01 -12.81 -9.90
N LYS A 198 -21.29 -12.49 -10.11
CA LYS A 198 -21.99 -12.67 -11.40
C LYS A 198 -21.31 -11.96 -12.56
N VAL A 199 -20.62 -10.87 -12.30
CA VAL A 199 -19.87 -10.12 -13.34
C VAL A 199 -18.59 -10.83 -13.80
N MET A 200 -18.15 -11.84 -13.06
CA MET A 200 -16.89 -12.56 -13.31
C MET A 200 -17.10 -13.97 -13.83
N HIS A 201 -18.20 -14.61 -13.44
CA HIS A 201 -18.44 -16.03 -13.77
C HIS A 201 -19.94 -16.27 -14.06
N PRO A 202 -20.30 -17.04 -15.10
CA PRO A 202 -21.71 -17.32 -15.43
C PRO A 202 -22.42 -18.16 -14.36
N ALA A 203 -21.67 -19.04 -13.66
CA ALA A 203 -22.19 -19.92 -12.60
C ALA A 203 -21.46 -19.67 -11.25
N PRO A 204 -21.60 -18.50 -10.62
CA PRO A 204 -20.83 -18.15 -9.41
C PRO A 204 -21.16 -19.02 -8.20
N ARG A 205 -22.38 -19.59 -8.12
CA ARG A 205 -22.74 -20.51 -7.04
C ARG A 205 -21.95 -21.81 -7.11
N GLU A 206 -21.82 -22.40 -8.30
CA GLU A 206 -21.07 -23.63 -8.51
C GLU A 206 -19.58 -23.40 -8.24
N TRP A 207 -19.03 -22.29 -8.73
CA TRP A 207 -17.66 -21.92 -8.45
C TRP A 207 -17.37 -21.78 -6.94
N LEU A 208 -18.22 -21.06 -6.20
CA LEU A 208 -18.10 -20.90 -4.74
C LEU A 208 -18.21 -22.26 -4.01
N GLN A 209 -19.17 -23.12 -4.41
CA GLN A 209 -19.33 -24.45 -3.84
C GLN A 209 -18.12 -25.35 -4.14
N HIS A 210 -17.56 -25.29 -5.33
CA HIS A 210 -16.32 -26.00 -5.69
C HIS A 210 -15.14 -25.56 -4.82
N ALA A 211 -15.07 -24.26 -4.48
CA ALA A 211 -14.09 -23.73 -3.55
C ALA A 211 -14.45 -23.96 -2.07
N GLY A 212 -15.53 -24.71 -1.74
CA GLY A 212 -15.96 -24.96 -0.36
C GLY A 212 -16.46 -23.72 0.37
N ILE A 213 -16.88 -22.69 -0.36
CA ILE A 213 -17.37 -21.41 0.20
C ILE A 213 -18.91 -21.36 0.06
N ASP A 214 -19.61 -21.05 1.18
CA ASP A 214 -21.04 -20.81 1.15
C ASP A 214 -21.39 -19.59 0.27
N PRO A 215 -22.17 -19.76 -0.83
CA PRO A 215 -22.55 -18.69 -1.75
C PRO A 215 -23.35 -17.54 -1.12
N GLU A 216 -23.96 -17.77 0.04
CA GLU A 216 -24.74 -16.74 0.77
C GLU A 216 -23.86 -15.87 1.69
N ARG A 217 -22.60 -16.19 1.88
CA ARG A 217 -21.64 -15.33 2.59
C ARG A 217 -21.40 -14.03 1.84
N ARG A 218 -20.87 -13.04 2.55
CA ARG A 218 -20.43 -11.76 1.98
C ARG A 218 -18.90 -11.71 1.93
N GLY A 219 -18.35 -10.94 0.99
CA GLY A 219 -16.90 -10.78 0.83
C GLY A 219 -16.17 -10.37 2.12
N GLU A 220 -16.80 -9.53 2.94
CA GLU A 220 -16.23 -9.08 4.22
C GLU A 220 -16.04 -10.19 5.26
N THR A 221 -16.65 -11.35 5.08
CA THR A 221 -16.50 -12.49 5.99
C THR A 221 -15.41 -13.49 5.57
N LEU A 222 -14.87 -13.36 4.34
CA LEU A 222 -13.84 -14.27 3.86
C LEU A 222 -12.48 -13.87 4.40
N THR A 223 -11.71 -14.88 4.78
CA THR A 223 -10.28 -14.74 5.05
C THR A 223 -9.49 -14.51 3.75
N ILE A 224 -8.26 -14.02 3.85
CA ILE A 224 -7.36 -13.86 2.70
C ILE A 224 -7.07 -15.23 2.06
N GLY A 225 -6.93 -16.28 2.88
CA GLY A 225 -6.75 -17.66 2.39
C GLY A 225 -7.94 -18.16 1.58
N GLU A 226 -9.17 -17.89 2.02
CA GLU A 226 -10.38 -18.25 1.26
C GLU A 226 -10.47 -17.48 -0.06
N PHE A 227 -10.08 -16.20 -0.11
CA PHE A 227 -9.99 -15.44 -1.36
C PHE A 227 -8.95 -16.04 -2.31
N ALA A 228 -7.77 -16.40 -1.80
CA ALA A 228 -6.72 -17.03 -2.60
C ALA A 228 -7.17 -18.38 -3.15
N HIS A 229 -7.81 -19.21 -2.31
CA HIS A 229 -8.35 -20.50 -2.73
C HIS A 229 -9.45 -20.34 -3.79
N LEU A 230 -10.39 -19.41 -3.59
CA LEU A 230 -11.44 -19.09 -4.57
C LEU A 230 -10.85 -18.69 -5.93
N ALA A 231 -9.83 -17.81 -5.92
CA ALA A 231 -9.16 -17.41 -7.14
C ALA A 231 -8.46 -18.58 -7.85
N ASN A 232 -7.84 -19.48 -7.09
CA ASN A 232 -7.16 -20.65 -7.64
C ASN A 232 -8.12 -21.73 -8.18
N CYS A 233 -9.36 -21.77 -7.69
CA CYS A 233 -10.42 -22.69 -8.16
C CYS A 233 -11.19 -22.16 -9.39
N PHE A 234 -10.80 -21.00 -9.93
CA PHE A 234 -11.47 -20.45 -11.10
C PHE A 234 -11.23 -21.35 -12.33
N GLN A 235 -12.34 -21.72 -12.98
CA GLN A 235 -12.33 -22.38 -14.28
C GLN A 235 -13.07 -21.43 -15.24
N PRO A 236 -12.42 -20.94 -16.31
CA PRO A 236 -13.02 -19.99 -17.27
C PRO A 236 -14.18 -20.56 -18.06
#